data_eae8fad809e0caf155eb5a05a22a9205
#
_entry.id   eae8fad809e0caf155eb5a05a22a9205
#
_cell.length_a   1.000
_cell.length_b   1.000
_cell.length_c   1.000
_cell.angle_alpha   90.00
_cell.angle_beta   90.00
_cell.angle_gamma   90.00
#
_symmetry.space_group_name_H-M   'P 1'
#
loop_
_entity.id
_entity.type
_entity.pdbx_description
1 polymer ?
#
loop_
_entity_poly.entity_id
_entity_poly.type
_entity_poly.pdbx_seq_one_letter_code
_entity_poly.pdbx_strand_id
1 'polypeptide(L)' 'MNLTKREREILPMLALPYKEIASRLFVSECTIKCHIASISYKFPEQPNKLCIVLEALKSGIITLDEIVTE' A
#
# COMPACT_ATOMS: atom_id res chain seq x y z
N MET A 1 -9.05 11.43 -4.15
CA MET A 1 -7.90 11.21 -3.25
C MET A 1 -6.63 11.10 -4.08
N ASN A 2 -5.62 11.90 -3.76
CA ASN A 2 -4.41 11.97 -4.57
C ASN A 2 -3.29 11.13 -3.97
N LEU A 3 -3.00 10.01 -4.59
CA LEU A 3 -1.88 9.15 -4.23
C LEU A 3 -0.73 9.42 -5.18
N THR A 4 0.50 9.40 -4.66
CA THR A 4 1.67 9.48 -5.50
C THR A 4 1.82 8.18 -6.30
N LYS A 5 2.63 8.21 -7.34
CA LYS A 5 2.90 7.01 -8.15
C LYS A 5 3.45 5.88 -7.28
N ARG A 6 4.38 6.19 -6.38
CA ARG A 6 4.98 5.19 -5.49
C ARG A 6 3.94 4.62 -4.51
N GLU A 7 3.04 5.46 -4.00
CA GLU A 7 1.98 5.00 -3.12
C GLU A 7 1.05 4.03 -3.84
N ARG A 8 0.73 4.31 -5.10
CA ARG A 8 -0.09 3.40 -5.90
C ARG A 8 0.60 2.07 -6.14
N GLU A 9 1.92 2.08 -6.34
CA GLU A 9 2.69 0.86 -6.51
C GLU A 9 2.69 0.02 -5.24
N ILE A 10 2.71 0.66 -4.08
CA ILE A 10 2.76 -0.02 -2.79
C ILE A 10 1.39 -0.57 -2.38
N LEU A 11 0.30 0.11 -2.74
CA LEU A 11 -1.04 -0.31 -2.33
C LEU A 11 -1.33 -1.79 -2.56
N PRO A 12 -1.10 -2.35 -3.76
CA PRO A 12 -1.39 -3.77 -3.95
C PRO A 12 -0.45 -4.70 -3.19
N MET A 13 0.64 -4.18 -2.64
CA MET A 13 1.61 -4.96 -1.88
C MET A 13 1.40 -4.85 -0.37
N LEU A 14 0.39 -4.09 0.09
CA LEU A 14 0.21 -3.85 1.53
C LEU A 14 -0.05 -5.12 2.34
N ALA A 15 -0.51 -6.20 1.70
CA ALA A 15 -0.69 -7.49 2.37
C ALA A 15 0.63 -8.18 2.69
N LEU A 16 1.74 -7.73 2.10
CA LEU A 16 3.06 -8.31 2.32
C LEU A 16 3.75 -7.67 3.52
N PRO A 17 4.70 -8.37 4.15
CA PRO A 17 5.56 -7.75 5.17
C PRO A 17 6.36 -6.59 4.58
N TYR A 18 6.70 -5.62 5.40
CA TYR A 18 7.51 -4.47 4.97
C TYR A 18 8.82 -4.88 4.31
N LYS A 19 9.46 -5.90 4.86
CA LYS A 19 10.72 -6.43 4.32
C LYS A 19 10.55 -6.89 2.88
N GLU A 20 9.45 -7.59 2.61
CA GLU A 20 9.17 -8.10 1.27
C GLU A 20 8.89 -6.96 0.29
N ILE A 21 8.10 -5.99 0.71
CA ILE A 21 7.81 -4.81 -0.13
C ILE A 21 9.10 -4.07 -0.45
N ALA A 22 9.93 -3.85 0.56
CA ALA A 22 11.20 -3.15 0.40
C ALA A 22 12.11 -3.87 -0.59
N SER A 23 12.18 -5.21 -0.48
CA SER A 23 12.99 -6.02 -1.37
C SER A 23 12.52 -5.91 -2.82
N ARG A 24 11.22 -5.97 -3.04
CA ARG A 24 10.64 -5.90 -4.38
C ARG A 24 10.86 -4.55 -5.06
N LEU A 25 10.89 -3.49 -4.26
CA LEU A 25 11.05 -2.12 -4.79
C LEU A 25 12.48 -1.60 -4.69
N PHE A 26 13.41 -2.42 -4.18
CA PHE A 26 14.82 -2.07 -4.04
C PHE A 26 15.03 -0.81 -3.18
N VAL A 27 14.29 -0.72 -2.07
CA VAL A 27 14.39 0.38 -1.11
C VAL A 27 14.51 -0.18 0.30
N SER A 28 14.80 0.68 1.29
CA SER A 28 14.90 0.24 2.67
C SER A 28 13.51 0.06 3.29
N GLU A 29 13.43 -0.74 4.35
CA GLU A 29 12.19 -0.90 5.11
C GLU A 29 11.73 0.42 5.71
N CYS A 30 12.67 1.27 6.10
CA CYS A 30 12.37 2.58 6.65
C CYS A 30 11.62 3.44 5.61
N THR A 31 12.06 3.39 4.36
CA THR A 31 11.39 4.08 3.27
C THR A 31 9.97 3.56 3.08
N ILE A 32 9.78 2.24 3.15
CA ILE A 32 8.45 1.64 3.02
C ILE A 32 7.55 2.08 4.17
N LYS A 33 8.07 2.10 5.40
CA LYS A 33 7.28 2.57 6.55
C LYS A 33 6.81 4.01 6.36
N CYS A 34 7.68 4.87 5.82
CA CYS A 34 7.32 6.25 5.54
C CYS A 34 6.22 6.34 4.49
N HIS A 35 6.31 5.55 3.42
CA HIS A 35 5.28 5.54 2.38
C HIS A 35 3.95 5.03 2.93
N ILE A 36 3.98 3.96 3.73
CA ILE A 36 2.76 3.40 4.31
C ILE A 36 2.12 4.37 5.30
N ALA A 37 2.92 5.08 6.08
CA ALA A 37 2.41 6.12 6.98
C ALA A 37 1.69 7.21 6.18
N SER A 38 2.27 7.63 5.07
CA SER A 38 1.67 8.63 4.19
C SER A 38 0.33 8.11 3.62
N ILE A 39 0.30 6.85 3.18
CA ILE A 39 -0.92 6.24 2.67
C ILE A 39 -1.98 6.19 3.78
N SER A 40 -1.61 5.76 4.98
CA SER A 40 -2.52 5.68 6.12
C SER A 40 -3.12 7.04 6.45
N TYR A 41 -2.34 8.09 6.33
CA TYR A 41 -2.81 9.45 6.55
C TYR A 41 -3.93 9.82 5.57
N LYS A 42 -3.85 9.33 4.34
CA LYS A 42 -4.85 9.60 3.30
C LYS A 42 -6.10 8.74 3.45
N PHE A 43 -6.06 7.72 4.30
CA PHE A 43 -7.20 6.84 4.59
C PHE A 43 -7.46 6.83 6.10
N PRO A 44 -7.81 7.99 6.70
CA PRO A 44 -7.89 8.11 8.18
C PRO A 44 -8.97 7.25 8.82
N GLU A 45 -9.95 6.80 8.06
CA GLU A 45 -11.04 5.98 8.57
C GLU A 45 -10.70 4.49 8.58
N GLN A 46 -9.54 4.11 8.03
CA GLN A 46 -9.17 2.71 7.92
C GLN A 46 -8.23 2.33 9.06
N PRO A 47 -8.60 1.34 9.90
CA PRO A 47 -7.83 1.02 11.11
C PRO A 47 -6.51 0.29 10.85
N ASN A 48 -6.35 -0.34 9.68
CA ASN A 48 -5.11 -1.06 9.37
C ASN A 48 -4.90 -1.14 7.86
N LYS A 49 -3.74 -1.65 7.45
CA LYS A 49 -3.37 -1.67 6.04
C LYS A 49 -4.25 -2.58 5.18
N LEU A 50 -4.81 -3.63 5.73
CA LEU A 50 -5.72 -4.50 4.98
C LEU A 50 -7.01 -3.77 4.65
N CYS A 51 -7.52 -2.96 5.57
CA CYS A 51 -8.70 -2.13 5.32
C CYS A 51 -8.42 -1.10 4.24
N ILE A 52 -7.20 -0.56 4.19
CA ILE A 52 -6.81 0.36 3.13
C ILE A 52 -6.85 -0.32 1.77
N VAL A 53 -6.35 -1.55 1.68
CA VAL A 53 -6.41 -2.34 0.43
C VAL A 53 -7.85 -2.55 0.00
N LEU A 54 -8.72 -2.93 0.93
CA LEU A 54 -10.15 -3.14 0.64
C LEU A 54 -10.81 -1.86 0.13
N GLU A 55 -10.51 -0.73 0.77
CA GLU A 55 -11.07 0.55 0.35
C GLU A 55 -10.57 0.93 -1.05
N ALA A 56 -9.30 0.69 -1.32
CA ALA A 56 -8.73 0.96 -2.64
C ALA A 56 -9.41 0.11 -3.72
N LEU A 57 -9.73 -1.14 -3.41
CA LEU A 57 -10.49 -2.01 -4.32
C LEU A 57 -11.89 -1.46 -4.59
N LYS A 58 -12.59 -1.05 -3.53
CA LYS A 58 -13.93 -0.48 -3.66
C LYS A 58 -13.94 0.80 -4.48
N SER A 59 -12.91 1.61 -4.32
CA SER A 59 -12.79 2.90 -5.02
C SER A 59 -12.28 2.77 -6.43
N GLY A 60 -11.85 1.57 -6.84
CA GLY A 60 -11.32 1.35 -8.18
C GLY A 60 -9.89 1.83 -8.38
N ILE A 61 -9.19 2.18 -7.30
CA ILE A 61 -7.79 2.63 -7.39
C ILE A 61 -6.90 1.47 -7.81
N ILE A 62 -7.19 0.28 -7.29
CA ILE A 62 -6.47 -0.95 -7.68
C ILE A 62 -7.50 -2.03 -8.02
N THR A 63 -7.05 -3.09 -8.69
CA THR A 63 -7.89 -4.24 -9.03
C THR A 63 -7.36 -5.47 -8.31
N LEU A 64 -8.18 -6.53 -8.27
CA LEU A 64 -7.77 -7.80 -7.68
C LEU A 64 -6.53 -8.37 -8.35
N ASP A 65 -6.40 -8.18 -9.67
CA ASP A 65 -5.25 -8.68 -10.43
C ASP A 65 -3.94 -8.01 -10.03
N GLU A 66 -4.02 -6.80 -9.47
CA GLU A 66 -2.85 -6.05 -9.06
C GLU A 66 -2.35 -6.45 -7.67
N ILE A 67 -3.20 -7.10 -6.86
CA ILE A 67 -2.84 -7.47 -5.50
C ILE A 67 -1.77 -8.54 -5.51
N VAL A 68 -0.69 -8.26 -4.78
CA VAL A 68 0.44 -9.17 -4.66
C VAL A 68 0.30 -9.94 -3.35
N THR A 69 0.27 -11.26 -3.46
CA THR A 69 0.22 -12.15 -2.29
C THR A 69 1.35 -13.17 -2.40
N GLU A 70 1.71 -13.73 -1.26
CA GLU A 70 2.69 -14.80 -1.25
C GLU A 70 2.04 -16.15 -1.54
#